data_3541e7e1fa38a64ee4e26daf4558bf0c
#
_entry.id   3541e7e1fa38a64ee4e26daf4558bf0c
#
_cell.length_a   1.000
_cell.length_b   1.000
_cell.length_c   1.000
_cell.angle_alpha   90.00
_cell.angle_beta   90.00
_cell.angle_gamma   90.00
#
_symmetry.space_group_name_H-M   'P 1'
#
loop_
_entity.id
_entity.type
_entity.pdbx_description
1 polymer ?
#
loop_
_entity_poly.entity_id
_entity_poly.type
_entity_poly.pdbx_seq_one_letter_code
_entity_poly.pdbx_strand_id
1 'polypeptide(L)'
;MAAYMCFAVARNIFVSRYVMMIEKLACKLGRNDEVPNIELAEYLCQSRDVGGIIEIVDGFKGSDKAVANDCIKVLYEIGERKPALICDYADEFISGLYSKNNRVVWGCMMALVKIVHMASQPIYEKLDAIVSAYENGSTITVDNSISVFAGLCKASDEYENKVLPILLTHLKKCRPKEVAQHAERCSVCFNSNNAAVFIEVLEYRNPHLMASQQTRANKLLKKLYGLRQ
;
A
#
# COMPACT_ATOMS: atom_id res chain seq x y z
N MET A 1 54.34 -24.97 -13.32
CA MET A 1 53.41 -25.25 -12.19
C MET A 1 53.18 -24.10 -11.22
N ALA A 2 53.56 -22.84 -11.55
CA ALA A 2 53.40 -21.67 -10.65
C ALA A 2 52.23 -20.71 -11.01
N ALA A 3 51.56 -20.92 -12.16
CA ALA A 3 50.50 -20.01 -12.61
C ALA A 3 49.07 -20.43 -12.19
N TYR A 4 48.88 -21.62 -11.62
CA TYR A 4 47.57 -22.11 -11.19
C TYR A 4 47.22 -21.80 -9.71
N MET A 5 48.21 -21.38 -8.88
CA MET A 5 47.97 -21.05 -7.47
C MET A 5 47.52 -19.60 -7.22
N CYS A 6 47.73 -18.68 -8.16
CA CYS A 6 47.28 -17.28 -7.97
C CYS A 6 45.80 -17.05 -8.21
N PHE A 7 45.08 -17.92 -8.97
CA PHE A 7 43.66 -17.75 -9.25
C PHE A 7 42.76 -18.27 -8.14
N ALA A 8 43.21 -19.14 -7.27
CA ALA A 8 42.43 -19.69 -6.17
C ALA A 8 42.39 -18.74 -4.93
N VAL A 9 43.42 -17.91 -4.75
CA VAL A 9 43.51 -16.96 -3.64
C VAL A 9 42.68 -15.70 -3.92
N ALA A 10 42.55 -15.29 -5.18
CA ALA A 10 41.74 -14.12 -5.56
C ALA A 10 40.23 -14.36 -5.45
N ARG A 11 39.75 -15.62 -5.47
CA ARG A 11 38.33 -15.95 -5.28
C ARG A 11 37.86 -15.89 -3.83
N ASN A 12 38.76 -15.98 -2.86
CA ASN A 12 38.45 -15.98 -1.43
C ASN A 12 38.50 -14.59 -0.77
N ILE A 13 38.95 -13.54 -1.48
CA ILE A 13 39.06 -12.18 -0.91
C ILE A 13 37.84 -11.31 -1.25
N PHE A 14 36.93 -11.75 -2.15
CA PHE A 14 35.75 -11.00 -2.54
C PHE A 14 34.42 -11.61 -2.04
N VAL A 15 34.45 -12.53 -1.09
CA VAL A 15 33.29 -12.82 -0.22
C VAL A 15 33.31 -11.82 0.93
N SER A 16 33.32 -10.54 0.59
CA SER A 16 32.92 -9.48 1.52
C SER A 16 31.51 -9.79 1.94
N ARG A 17 31.32 -10.16 3.23
CA ARG A 17 30.09 -10.33 3.98
C ARG A 17 28.94 -9.51 3.38
N TYR A 18 28.25 -10.08 2.41
CA TYR A 18 26.93 -9.60 2.02
C TYR A 18 26.03 -9.93 3.21
N VAL A 19 25.90 -9.01 4.15
CA VAL A 19 24.96 -9.18 5.24
C VAL A 19 23.60 -9.17 4.59
N MET A 20 22.95 -10.33 4.55
CA MET A 20 21.60 -10.46 4.00
C MET A 20 20.67 -9.50 4.74
N MET A 21 19.83 -8.78 4.00
CA MET A 21 18.89 -7.81 4.57
C MET A 21 17.87 -8.50 5.48
N ILE A 22 17.54 -9.75 5.18
CA ILE A 22 16.68 -10.60 6.02
C ILE A 22 17.24 -10.78 7.44
N GLU A 23 18.56 -10.86 7.62
CA GLU A 23 19.17 -11.01 8.95
C GLU A 23 19.03 -9.75 9.82
N LYS A 24 18.66 -8.61 9.24
CA LYS A 24 18.38 -7.35 9.95
C LYS A 24 16.92 -7.19 10.38
N LEU A 25 16.03 -8.09 10.00
CA LEU A 25 14.63 -8.05 10.37
C LEU A 25 14.43 -8.27 11.88
N ALA A 26 13.39 -7.67 12.44
CA ALA A 26 13.08 -7.77 13.88
C ALA A 26 12.99 -9.22 14.36
N CYS A 27 12.32 -10.09 13.60
CA CYS A 27 12.19 -11.51 13.93
C CYS A 27 13.54 -12.26 13.94
N LYS A 28 14.48 -11.90 13.06
CA LYS A 28 15.83 -12.49 13.04
C LYS A 28 16.70 -11.98 14.17
N LEU A 29 16.47 -10.76 14.61
CA LEU A 29 17.14 -10.17 15.77
C LEU A 29 16.51 -10.58 17.12
N GLY A 30 15.47 -11.42 17.10
CA GLY A 30 14.76 -11.85 18.32
C GLY A 30 13.95 -10.72 18.97
N ARG A 31 13.56 -9.68 18.20
CA ARG A 31 12.78 -8.54 18.67
C ARG A 31 11.30 -8.66 18.28
N ASN A 32 10.43 -8.13 19.13
CA ASN A 32 8.98 -8.12 18.92
C ASN A 32 8.44 -6.74 18.52
N ASP A 33 9.30 -5.72 18.47
CA ASP A 33 8.93 -4.37 18.01
C ASP A 33 9.29 -4.15 16.52
N GLU A 34 8.74 -3.11 15.92
CA GLU A 34 8.91 -2.83 14.49
C GLU A 34 10.13 -1.91 14.19
N VAL A 35 10.88 -1.47 15.20
CA VAL A 35 11.99 -0.52 15.02
C VAL A 35 13.05 -1.04 14.04
N PRO A 36 13.56 -2.29 14.12
CA PRO A 36 14.54 -2.79 13.16
C PRO A 36 14.06 -2.75 11.72
N ASN A 37 12.77 -3.05 11.49
CA ASN A 37 12.16 -3.07 10.16
C ASN A 37 12.05 -1.63 9.60
N ILE A 38 11.76 -0.64 10.45
CA ILE A 38 11.72 0.78 10.07
C ILE A 38 13.14 1.27 9.74
N GLU A 39 14.12 0.97 10.58
CA GLU A 39 15.52 1.32 10.37
C GLU A 39 16.09 0.70 9.08
N LEU A 40 15.72 -0.56 8.79
CA LEU A 40 16.09 -1.24 7.55
C LEU A 40 15.46 -0.55 6.33
N ALA A 41 14.20 -0.15 6.41
CA ALA A 41 13.53 0.58 5.34
C ALA A 41 14.23 1.94 5.08
N GLU A 42 14.62 2.65 6.13
CA GLU A 42 15.38 3.91 6.02
C GLU A 42 16.75 3.69 5.37
N TYR A 43 17.47 2.66 5.80
CA TYR A 43 18.75 2.28 5.20
C TYR A 43 18.61 1.99 3.70
N LEU A 44 17.63 1.16 3.30
CA LEU A 44 17.36 0.81 1.90
C LEU A 44 16.96 2.04 1.07
N CYS A 45 16.21 2.97 1.67
CA CYS A 45 15.88 4.25 1.04
C CYS A 45 17.11 5.14 0.82
N GLN A 46 18.03 5.19 1.77
CA GLN A 46 19.24 6.03 1.70
C GLN A 46 20.26 5.45 0.72
N SER A 47 20.56 4.16 0.85
CA SER A 47 21.54 3.46 0.04
C SER A 47 21.08 3.21 -1.40
N ARG A 48 19.77 3.18 -1.65
CA ARG A 48 19.17 2.72 -2.92
C ARG A 48 19.64 1.31 -3.32
N ASP A 49 19.81 0.45 -2.33
CA ASP A 49 20.25 -0.94 -2.54
C ASP A 49 19.15 -1.76 -3.18
N VAL A 50 19.15 -1.82 -4.51
CA VAL A 50 18.20 -2.59 -5.32
C VAL A 50 18.27 -4.07 -4.98
N GLY A 51 19.46 -4.63 -4.77
CA GLY A 51 19.64 -6.04 -4.41
C GLY A 51 18.99 -6.37 -3.06
N GLY A 52 19.19 -5.49 -2.07
CA GLY A 52 18.55 -5.61 -0.77
C GLY A 52 17.02 -5.50 -0.84
N ILE A 53 16.49 -4.62 -1.70
CA ILE A 53 15.03 -4.51 -1.90
C ILE A 53 14.47 -5.79 -2.53
N ILE A 54 15.13 -6.35 -3.54
CA ILE A 54 14.75 -7.64 -4.15
C ILE A 54 14.71 -8.75 -3.09
N GLU A 55 15.73 -8.83 -2.24
CA GLU A 55 15.79 -9.81 -1.16
C GLU A 55 14.58 -9.70 -0.21
N ILE A 56 14.18 -8.48 0.15
CA ILE A 56 13.00 -8.23 0.99
C ILE A 56 11.70 -8.57 0.24
N VAL A 57 11.59 -8.26 -1.06
CA VAL A 57 10.44 -8.64 -1.89
C VAL A 57 10.30 -10.17 -1.96
N ASP A 58 11.39 -10.90 -2.14
CA ASP A 58 11.36 -12.36 -2.15
C ASP A 58 11.04 -12.93 -0.76
N GLY A 59 11.51 -12.28 0.30
CA GLY A 59 11.23 -12.67 1.69
C GLY A 59 9.76 -12.62 2.06
N PHE A 60 8.98 -11.63 1.57
CA PHE A 60 7.55 -11.58 1.91
C PHE A 60 6.72 -12.66 1.19
N LYS A 61 7.22 -13.19 0.08
CA LYS A 61 6.62 -14.32 -0.65
C LYS A 61 6.97 -15.69 -0.07
N GLY A 62 7.92 -15.72 0.86
CA GLY A 62 8.42 -16.94 1.49
C GLY A 62 7.41 -17.60 2.44
N SER A 63 7.72 -18.83 2.84
CA SER A 63 6.87 -19.65 3.73
C SER A 63 7.03 -19.31 5.23
N ASP A 64 8.14 -18.67 5.63
CA ASP A 64 8.35 -18.24 7.01
C ASP A 64 7.46 -17.03 7.31
N LYS A 65 6.43 -17.26 8.14
CA LYS A 65 5.42 -16.24 8.45
C LYS A 65 6.00 -15.01 9.16
N ALA A 66 7.00 -15.20 10.03
CA ALA A 66 7.62 -14.09 10.75
C ALA A 66 8.44 -13.21 9.80
N VAL A 67 9.25 -13.84 8.95
CA VAL A 67 10.02 -13.16 7.92
C VAL A 67 9.07 -12.43 6.94
N ALA A 68 8.03 -13.09 6.45
CA ALA A 68 7.08 -12.48 5.53
C ALA A 68 6.39 -11.24 6.13
N ASN A 69 6.03 -11.30 7.41
CA ASN A 69 5.44 -10.16 8.13
C ASN A 69 6.38 -8.97 8.24
N ASP A 70 7.64 -9.23 8.53
CA ASP A 70 8.63 -8.17 8.68
C ASP A 70 9.05 -7.60 7.32
N CYS A 71 9.23 -8.44 6.31
CA CYS A 71 9.52 -8.01 4.95
C CYS A 71 8.44 -7.08 4.40
N ILE A 72 7.15 -7.46 4.52
CA ILE A 72 6.08 -6.57 4.03
C ILE A 72 6.00 -5.27 4.83
N LYS A 73 6.38 -5.28 6.12
CA LYS A 73 6.56 -4.06 6.92
C LYS A 73 7.61 -3.14 6.32
N VAL A 74 8.80 -3.68 6.03
CA VAL A 74 9.89 -2.92 5.39
C VAL A 74 9.43 -2.31 4.06
N LEU A 75 8.73 -3.07 3.22
CA LEU A 75 8.31 -2.61 1.89
C LEU A 75 7.32 -1.44 1.95
N TYR A 76 6.27 -1.51 2.78
CA TYR A 76 5.36 -0.38 2.85
C TYR A 76 5.99 0.85 3.56
N GLU A 77 6.98 0.67 4.44
CA GLU A 77 7.78 1.77 5.00
C GLU A 77 8.69 2.42 3.95
N ILE A 78 9.27 1.63 3.02
CA ILE A 78 9.96 2.17 1.85
C ILE A 78 8.97 2.96 0.99
N GLY A 79 7.78 2.43 0.75
CA GLY A 79 6.73 3.09 -0.01
C GLY A 79 6.29 4.43 0.56
N GLU A 80 6.26 4.57 1.89
CA GLU A 80 5.98 5.85 2.57
C GLU A 80 7.04 6.92 2.28
N ARG A 81 8.31 6.52 2.19
CA ARG A 81 9.47 7.42 2.07
C ARG A 81 9.88 7.65 0.62
N LYS A 82 9.97 6.59 -0.17
CA LYS A 82 10.44 6.58 -1.56
C LYS A 82 9.67 5.57 -2.41
N PRO A 83 8.42 5.83 -2.76
CA PRO A 83 7.55 4.88 -3.49
C PRO A 83 8.16 4.41 -4.82
N ALA A 84 8.99 5.25 -5.48
CA ALA A 84 9.69 4.88 -6.71
C ALA A 84 10.63 3.67 -6.57
N LEU A 85 11.06 3.32 -5.36
CA LEU A 85 11.92 2.14 -5.14
C LEU A 85 11.14 0.82 -5.15
N ILE A 86 9.80 0.89 -5.03
CA ILE A 86 8.95 -0.30 -4.96
C ILE A 86 7.81 -0.29 -5.98
N CYS A 87 7.67 0.73 -6.82
CA CYS A 87 6.57 0.82 -7.78
C CYS A 87 6.58 -0.28 -8.83
N ASP A 88 7.74 -0.82 -9.19
CA ASP A 88 7.89 -1.90 -10.17
C ASP A 88 7.45 -3.27 -9.61
N TYR A 89 7.18 -3.39 -8.30
CA TYR A 89 6.71 -4.61 -7.64
C TYR A 89 5.20 -4.64 -7.42
N ALA A 90 4.42 -3.88 -8.22
CA ALA A 90 2.97 -3.86 -8.12
C ALA A 90 2.34 -5.26 -8.26
N ASP A 91 2.83 -6.07 -9.19
CA ASP A 91 2.33 -7.43 -9.43
C ASP A 91 2.58 -8.36 -8.23
N GLU A 92 3.74 -8.23 -7.57
CA GLU A 92 4.07 -8.98 -6.37
C GLU A 92 3.13 -8.61 -5.21
N PHE A 93 2.86 -7.32 -5.00
CA PHE A 93 1.91 -6.89 -3.97
C PHE A 93 0.48 -7.36 -4.27
N ILE A 94 0.05 -7.32 -5.53
CA ILE A 94 -1.25 -7.85 -5.94
C ILE A 94 -1.33 -9.36 -5.70
N SER A 95 -0.26 -10.10 -6.04
CA SER A 95 -0.15 -11.53 -5.75
C SER A 95 -0.24 -11.83 -4.26
N GLY A 96 0.33 -10.96 -3.41
CA GLY A 96 0.28 -11.06 -1.96
C GLY A 96 -1.13 -10.89 -1.36
N LEU A 97 -2.09 -10.31 -2.10
CA LEU A 97 -3.48 -10.18 -1.66
C LEU A 97 -4.20 -11.54 -1.54
N TYR A 98 -3.71 -12.56 -2.21
CA TYR A 98 -4.22 -13.95 -2.11
C TYR A 98 -3.58 -14.76 -0.97
N SER A 99 -2.71 -14.16 -0.16
CA SER A 99 -2.03 -14.84 0.94
C SER A 99 -3.03 -15.29 2.03
N LYS A 100 -2.78 -16.47 2.60
CA LYS A 100 -3.47 -16.91 3.82
C LYS A 100 -3.02 -16.16 5.08
N ASN A 101 -1.91 -15.41 4.98
CA ASN A 101 -1.39 -14.58 6.05
C ASN A 101 -2.03 -13.18 5.95
N ASN A 102 -2.99 -12.90 6.82
CA ASN A 102 -3.70 -11.61 6.83
C ASN A 102 -2.76 -10.40 6.98
N ARG A 103 -1.61 -10.54 7.69
CA ARG A 103 -0.63 -9.45 7.81
C ARG A 103 0.03 -9.12 6.47
N VAL A 104 0.30 -10.12 5.64
CA VAL A 104 0.79 -9.93 4.27
C VAL A 104 -0.29 -9.25 3.42
N VAL A 105 -1.55 -9.70 3.50
CA VAL A 105 -2.66 -9.12 2.71
C VAL A 105 -2.80 -7.63 2.97
N TRP A 106 -2.98 -7.20 4.23
CA TRP A 106 -3.14 -5.78 4.51
C TRP A 106 -1.84 -4.98 4.30
N GLY A 107 -0.67 -5.59 4.51
CA GLY A 107 0.61 -4.96 4.22
C GLY A 107 0.83 -4.70 2.73
N CYS A 108 0.48 -5.65 1.87
CA CYS A 108 0.48 -5.47 0.41
C CYS A 108 -0.50 -4.36 -0.01
N MET A 109 -1.70 -4.33 0.57
CA MET A 109 -2.66 -3.25 0.30
C MET A 109 -2.10 -1.88 0.71
N MET A 110 -1.40 -1.79 1.85
CA MET A 110 -0.69 -0.56 2.26
C MET A 110 0.40 -0.17 1.26
N ALA A 111 1.20 -1.11 0.78
CA ALA A 111 2.22 -0.84 -0.25
C ALA A 111 1.59 -0.32 -1.54
N LEU A 112 0.49 -0.95 -2.00
CA LEU A 112 -0.26 -0.52 -3.19
C LEU A 112 -0.78 0.92 -3.05
N VAL A 113 -1.25 1.34 -1.87
CA VAL A 113 -1.64 2.75 -1.62
C VAL A 113 -0.49 3.71 -1.92
N LYS A 114 0.75 3.34 -1.58
CA LYS A 114 1.92 4.22 -1.75
C LYS A 114 2.34 4.37 -3.21
N ILE A 115 2.09 3.36 -4.03
CA ILE A 115 2.55 3.31 -5.43
C ILE A 115 1.45 3.54 -6.46
N VAL A 116 0.17 3.56 -6.09
CA VAL A 116 -0.95 3.64 -7.05
C VAL A 116 -0.85 4.84 -8.00
N HIS A 117 -0.28 5.95 -7.57
CA HIS A 117 -0.07 7.13 -8.40
C HIS A 117 1.04 6.98 -9.45
N MET A 118 1.92 5.97 -9.30
CA MET A 118 3.01 5.65 -10.23
C MET A 118 2.75 4.38 -11.03
N ALA A 119 2.03 3.43 -10.45
CA ALA A 119 1.75 2.11 -11.01
C ALA A 119 0.24 1.89 -11.20
N SER A 120 -0.52 2.94 -11.58
CA SER A 120 -1.98 2.85 -11.70
C SER A 120 -2.44 1.83 -12.74
N GLN A 121 -1.75 1.71 -13.88
CA GLN A 121 -2.13 0.79 -14.95
C GLN A 121 -2.05 -0.70 -14.50
N PRO A 122 -0.92 -1.24 -14.03
CA PRO A 122 -0.87 -2.64 -13.59
C PRO A 122 -1.83 -2.93 -12.42
N ILE A 123 -2.08 -1.96 -11.53
CA ILE A 123 -3.06 -2.10 -10.45
C ILE A 123 -4.49 -2.14 -11.00
N TYR A 124 -4.82 -1.30 -11.99
CA TYR A 124 -6.15 -1.31 -12.62
C TYR A 124 -6.40 -2.57 -13.43
N GLU A 125 -5.42 -3.08 -14.16
CA GLU A 125 -5.51 -4.34 -14.92
C GLU A 125 -5.86 -5.54 -14.02
N LYS A 126 -5.53 -5.47 -12.74
CA LYS A 126 -5.83 -6.48 -11.71
C LYS A 126 -6.88 -6.01 -10.69
N LEU A 127 -7.77 -5.11 -11.08
CA LEU A 127 -8.79 -4.52 -10.21
C LEU A 127 -9.61 -5.59 -9.46
N ASP A 128 -9.91 -6.71 -10.10
CA ASP A 128 -10.68 -7.79 -9.48
C ASP A 128 -9.99 -8.39 -8.25
N ALA A 129 -8.66 -8.43 -8.22
CA ALA A 129 -7.89 -8.86 -7.04
C ALA A 129 -8.04 -7.87 -5.88
N ILE A 130 -8.00 -6.56 -6.19
CA ILE A 130 -8.21 -5.49 -5.19
C ILE A 130 -9.63 -5.54 -4.64
N VAL A 131 -10.63 -5.71 -5.51
CA VAL A 131 -12.05 -5.83 -5.12
C VAL A 131 -12.26 -7.07 -4.24
N SER A 132 -11.70 -8.22 -4.61
CA SER A 132 -11.79 -9.44 -3.80
C SER A 132 -11.15 -9.26 -2.42
N ALA A 133 -10.00 -8.61 -2.33
CA ALA A 133 -9.36 -8.33 -1.05
C ALA A 133 -10.15 -7.31 -0.22
N TYR A 134 -10.79 -6.33 -0.86
CA TYR A 134 -11.70 -5.38 -0.21
C TYR A 134 -12.94 -6.07 0.38
N GLU A 135 -13.57 -6.99 -0.36
CA GLU A 135 -14.79 -7.67 0.06
C GLU A 135 -14.56 -8.68 1.20
N ASN A 136 -13.42 -9.35 1.21
CA ASN A 136 -13.12 -10.47 2.12
C ASN A 136 -12.05 -10.12 3.18
N GLY A 137 -11.51 -8.92 3.14
CA GLY A 137 -10.37 -8.55 3.96
C GLY A 137 -10.71 -8.02 5.36
N SER A 138 -9.67 -7.82 6.16
CA SER A 138 -9.77 -7.17 7.47
C SER A 138 -10.13 -5.68 7.33
N THR A 139 -10.52 -5.04 8.45
CA THR A 139 -10.77 -3.58 8.48
C THR A 139 -9.59 -2.78 7.91
N ILE A 140 -8.35 -3.17 8.23
CA ILE A 140 -7.15 -2.49 7.71
C ILE A 140 -7.06 -2.66 6.18
N THR A 141 -7.39 -3.84 5.66
CA THR A 141 -7.42 -4.10 4.22
C THR A 141 -8.46 -3.21 3.54
N VAL A 142 -9.69 -3.17 4.08
CA VAL A 142 -10.78 -2.33 3.57
C VAL A 142 -10.38 -0.86 3.55
N ASP A 143 -9.88 -0.33 4.67
CA ASP A 143 -9.46 1.06 4.80
C ASP A 143 -8.43 1.47 3.72
N ASN A 144 -7.47 0.59 3.43
CA ASN A 144 -6.45 0.85 2.43
C ASN A 144 -6.97 0.62 1.00
N SER A 145 -7.87 -0.34 0.78
CA SER A 145 -8.53 -0.52 -0.54
C SER A 145 -9.26 0.75 -0.98
N ILE A 146 -9.95 1.46 -0.07
CA ILE A 146 -10.58 2.75 -0.39
C ILE A 146 -9.54 3.76 -0.90
N SER A 147 -8.35 3.79 -0.32
CA SER A 147 -7.27 4.67 -0.79
C SER A 147 -6.72 4.26 -2.16
N VAL A 148 -6.59 2.95 -2.44
CA VAL A 148 -6.19 2.45 -3.76
C VAL A 148 -7.25 2.82 -4.81
N PHE A 149 -8.54 2.58 -4.53
CA PHE A 149 -9.64 2.95 -5.42
C PHE A 149 -9.65 4.46 -5.71
N ALA A 150 -9.50 5.29 -4.69
CA ALA A 150 -9.43 6.75 -4.87
C ALA A 150 -8.19 7.16 -5.70
N GLY A 151 -7.05 6.49 -5.51
CA GLY A 151 -5.86 6.71 -6.32
C GLY A 151 -6.07 6.35 -7.79
N LEU A 152 -6.77 5.26 -8.08
CA LEU A 152 -7.14 4.86 -9.45
C LEU A 152 -8.11 5.86 -10.08
N CYS A 153 -9.17 6.29 -9.36
CA CYS A 153 -10.08 7.33 -9.85
C CYS A 153 -9.34 8.63 -10.21
N LYS A 154 -8.31 9.00 -9.44
CA LYS A 154 -7.50 10.18 -9.73
C LYS A 154 -6.60 10.01 -10.95
N ALA A 155 -6.19 8.78 -11.27
CA ALA A 155 -5.19 8.51 -12.30
C ALA A 155 -5.74 8.66 -13.73
N SER A 156 -7.02 8.33 -13.97
CA SER A 156 -7.64 8.32 -15.29
C SER A 156 -9.16 8.36 -15.21
N ASP A 157 -9.80 9.08 -16.12
CA ASP A 157 -11.27 9.12 -16.27
C ASP A 157 -11.82 7.72 -16.60
N GLU A 158 -11.10 6.92 -17.37
CA GLU A 158 -11.47 5.52 -17.66
C GLU A 158 -11.56 4.71 -16.37
N TYR A 159 -10.54 4.83 -15.50
CA TYR A 159 -10.52 4.11 -14.23
C TYR A 159 -11.59 4.64 -13.28
N GLU A 160 -11.81 5.96 -13.25
CA GLU A 160 -12.88 6.58 -12.47
C GLU A 160 -14.24 6.01 -12.84
N ASN A 161 -14.57 5.91 -14.12
CA ASN A 161 -15.85 5.37 -14.57
C ASN A 161 -16.17 3.97 -14.01
N LYS A 162 -15.16 3.13 -13.84
CA LYS A 162 -15.32 1.77 -13.32
C LYS A 162 -15.23 1.71 -11.79
N VAL A 163 -14.39 2.53 -11.17
CA VAL A 163 -14.05 2.43 -9.73
C VAL A 163 -14.92 3.33 -8.86
N LEU A 164 -15.34 4.50 -9.35
CA LEU A 164 -16.18 5.45 -8.60
C LEU A 164 -17.47 4.82 -8.05
N PRO A 165 -18.22 3.98 -8.80
CA PRO A 165 -19.41 3.30 -8.27
C PRO A 165 -19.10 2.43 -7.03
N ILE A 166 -17.91 1.82 -6.95
CA ILE A 166 -17.49 1.02 -5.78
C ILE A 166 -17.35 1.93 -4.57
N LEU A 167 -16.65 3.07 -4.71
CA LEU A 167 -16.46 4.06 -3.64
C LEU A 167 -17.79 4.63 -3.12
N LEU A 168 -18.70 5.02 -4.04
CA LEU A 168 -20.00 5.57 -3.68
C LEU A 168 -20.87 4.52 -2.97
N THR A 169 -20.88 3.28 -3.46
CA THR A 169 -21.59 2.17 -2.83
C THR A 169 -21.04 1.89 -1.44
N HIS A 170 -19.72 1.91 -1.28
CA HIS A 170 -19.08 1.75 0.01
C HIS A 170 -19.50 2.85 1.00
N LEU A 171 -19.41 4.13 0.61
CA LEU A 171 -19.79 5.25 1.46
C LEU A 171 -21.28 5.22 1.85
N LYS A 172 -22.16 4.76 0.94
CA LYS A 172 -23.59 4.57 1.24
C LYS A 172 -23.84 3.48 2.29
N LYS A 173 -23.00 2.44 2.36
CA LYS A 173 -23.25 1.22 3.16
C LYS A 173 -22.35 1.04 4.38
N CYS A 174 -21.14 1.63 4.41
CA CYS A 174 -20.17 1.45 5.49
C CYS A 174 -20.74 1.93 6.83
N ARG A 175 -20.14 1.48 7.93
CA ARG A 175 -20.57 1.84 9.28
C ARG A 175 -20.50 3.37 9.49
N PRO A 176 -21.46 3.99 10.19
CA PRO A 176 -21.46 5.45 10.39
C PRO A 176 -20.12 6.01 10.87
N LYS A 177 -19.43 5.29 11.77
CA LYS A 177 -18.13 5.71 12.28
C LYS A 177 -17.00 5.76 11.24
N GLU A 178 -17.17 5.12 10.10
CA GLU A 178 -16.17 5.03 9.02
C GLU A 178 -16.40 6.07 7.92
N VAL A 179 -17.65 6.56 7.77
CA VAL A 179 -18.03 7.43 6.64
C VAL A 179 -17.09 8.62 6.48
N ALA A 180 -16.84 9.37 7.54
CA ALA A 180 -16.00 10.56 7.48
C ALA A 180 -14.55 10.22 7.10
N GLN A 181 -13.98 9.17 7.71
CA GLN A 181 -12.61 8.70 7.42
C GLN A 181 -12.47 8.23 5.98
N HIS A 182 -13.43 7.43 5.49
CA HIS A 182 -13.35 6.90 4.13
C HIS A 182 -13.63 7.98 3.09
N ALA A 183 -14.53 8.92 3.36
CA ALA A 183 -14.73 10.08 2.51
C ALA A 183 -13.47 10.99 2.43
N GLU A 184 -12.73 11.14 3.54
CA GLU A 184 -11.43 11.84 3.52
C GLU A 184 -10.42 11.11 2.63
N ARG A 185 -10.36 9.77 2.66
CA ARG A 185 -9.53 8.97 1.74
C ARG A 185 -9.94 9.17 0.29
N CYS A 186 -11.24 9.28 0.01
CA CYS A 186 -11.74 9.58 -1.34
C CYS A 186 -11.39 11.00 -1.81
N SER A 187 -11.08 11.93 -0.91
CA SER A 187 -10.92 13.35 -1.26
C SER A 187 -9.77 13.64 -2.23
N VAL A 188 -8.87 12.69 -2.47
CA VAL A 188 -7.77 12.80 -3.44
C VAL A 188 -8.25 12.73 -4.89
N CYS A 189 -9.43 12.12 -5.15
CA CYS A 189 -10.03 12.00 -6.48
C CYS A 189 -11.20 12.98 -6.70
N PHE A 190 -11.53 13.86 -5.76
CA PHE A 190 -12.60 14.83 -5.95
C PHE A 190 -12.28 15.79 -7.10
N ASN A 191 -13.19 15.90 -8.06
CA ASN A 191 -13.11 16.80 -9.19
C ASN A 191 -14.50 17.38 -9.51
N SER A 192 -14.60 18.31 -10.47
CA SER A 192 -15.87 18.95 -10.88
C SER A 192 -16.89 17.96 -11.41
N ASN A 193 -16.44 16.88 -12.08
CA ASN A 193 -17.33 15.91 -12.71
C ASN A 193 -17.99 14.98 -11.67
N ASN A 194 -17.27 14.61 -10.60
CA ASN A 194 -17.77 13.68 -9.58
C ASN A 194 -18.28 14.36 -8.30
N ALA A 195 -18.08 15.68 -8.14
CA ALA A 195 -18.47 16.39 -6.93
C ALA A 195 -19.96 16.20 -6.58
N ALA A 196 -20.85 16.23 -7.58
CA ALA A 196 -22.29 16.12 -7.36
C ALA A 196 -22.69 14.79 -6.69
N VAL A 197 -22.13 13.68 -7.17
CA VAL A 197 -22.45 12.33 -6.63
C VAL A 197 -21.84 12.09 -5.25
N PHE A 198 -20.68 12.67 -4.94
CA PHE A 198 -20.13 12.63 -3.59
C PHE A 198 -20.94 13.49 -2.61
N ILE A 199 -21.42 14.68 -3.03
CA ILE A 199 -22.30 15.54 -2.22
C ILE A 199 -23.56 14.74 -1.86
N GLU A 200 -24.26 14.17 -2.85
CA GLU A 200 -25.48 13.38 -2.61
C GLU A 200 -25.27 12.31 -1.53
N VAL A 201 -24.18 11.54 -1.64
CA VAL A 201 -23.89 10.47 -0.67
C VAL A 201 -23.58 11.02 0.71
N LEU A 202 -22.77 12.08 0.81
CA LEU A 202 -22.38 12.63 2.11
C LEU A 202 -23.53 13.34 2.79
N GLU A 203 -24.40 14.05 2.05
CA GLU A 203 -25.62 14.65 2.60
C GLU A 203 -26.60 13.60 3.11
N TYR A 204 -26.82 12.52 2.35
CA TYR A 204 -27.64 11.39 2.77
C TYR A 204 -27.12 10.75 4.07
N ARG A 205 -25.80 10.61 4.22
CA ARG A 205 -25.20 9.97 5.41
C ARG A 205 -25.07 10.90 6.61
N ASN A 206 -24.89 12.19 6.39
CA ASN A 206 -24.55 13.18 7.42
C ASN A 206 -25.49 13.19 8.65
N PRO A 207 -26.85 13.12 8.51
CA PRO A 207 -27.75 13.10 9.66
C PRO A 207 -27.57 11.88 10.59
N HIS A 208 -26.97 10.81 10.08
CA HIS A 208 -26.75 9.56 10.82
C HIS A 208 -25.36 9.47 11.48
N LEU A 209 -24.56 10.53 11.40
CA LEU A 209 -23.20 10.59 11.94
C LEU A 209 -23.20 11.25 13.33
N MET A 210 -22.20 10.91 14.16
CA MET A 210 -21.94 11.60 15.40
C MET A 210 -21.37 13.01 15.12
N ALA A 211 -21.53 13.96 16.03
CA ALA A 211 -21.16 15.37 15.87
C ALA A 211 -19.70 15.58 15.35
N SER A 212 -18.74 14.83 15.88
CA SER A 212 -17.34 14.91 15.42
C SER A 212 -17.16 14.45 13.97
N GLN A 213 -17.91 13.43 13.54
CA GLN A 213 -17.90 12.92 12.18
C GLN A 213 -18.63 13.85 11.22
N GLN A 214 -19.77 14.46 11.66
CA GLN A 214 -20.48 15.48 10.91
C GLN A 214 -19.56 16.68 10.62
N THR A 215 -18.76 17.11 11.60
CA THR A 215 -17.80 18.19 11.41
C THR A 215 -16.80 17.87 10.29
N ARG A 216 -16.28 16.64 10.24
CA ARG A 216 -15.36 16.19 9.18
C ARG A 216 -16.07 16.10 7.82
N ALA A 217 -17.27 15.49 7.77
CA ALA A 217 -18.07 15.38 6.55
C ALA A 217 -18.45 16.78 6.00
N ASN A 218 -18.82 17.74 6.86
CA ASN A 218 -19.16 19.10 6.45
C ASN A 218 -17.95 19.85 5.83
N LYS A 219 -16.72 19.59 6.32
CA LYS A 219 -15.51 20.14 5.67
C LYS A 219 -15.34 19.62 4.24
N LEU A 220 -15.62 18.33 4.03
CA LEU A 220 -15.56 17.71 2.70
C LEU A 220 -16.67 18.23 1.78
N LEU A 221 -17.90 18.37 2.31
CA LEU A 221 -19.01 18.97 1.57
C LEU A 221 -18.67 20.40 1.11
N LYS A 222 -18.08 21.23 2.00
CA LYS A 222 -17.62 22.58 1.63
C LYS A 222 -16.60 22.55 0.47
N LYS A 223 -15.64 21.60 0.50
CA LYS A 223 -14.67 21.42 -0.59
C LYS A 223 -15.37 21.04 -1.89
N LEU A 224 -16.30 20.07 -1.84
CA LEU A 224 -17.03 19.57 -3.00
C LEU A 224 -17.92 20.64 -3.64
N TYR A 225 -18.63 21.46 -2.82
CA TYR A 225 -19.40 22.60 -3.34
C TYR A 225 -18.53 23.63 -4.05
N GLY A 226 -17.30 23.87 -3.56
CA GLY A 226 -16.35 24.74 -4.25
C GLY A 226 -15.86 24.21 -5.58
N LEU A 227 -15.92 22.89 -5.83
CA LEU A 227 -15.55 22.28 -7.13
C LEU A 227 -16.67 22.37 -8.19
N ARG A 228 -17.90 22.71 -7.81
CA ARG A 228 -19.06 22.85 -8.70
C ARG A 228 -19.25 24.27 -9.24
N GLN A 229 -18.53 25.23 -8.71
CA GLN A 229 -18.52 26.63 -9.16
C GLN A 229 -17.55 26.82 -10.34
#